data_ef461e41d86c0ff9d259cd1a45d719ff
#
_entry.id   ef461e41d86c0ff9d259cd1a45d719ff
#
_cell.length_a   1.000
_cell.length_b   1.000
_cell.length_c   1.000
_cell.angle_alpha   90.00
_cell.angle_beta   90.00
_cell.angle_gamma   90.00
#
_symmetry.space_group_name_H-M   'P 1'
#
loop_
_entity.id
_entity.type
_entity.pdbx_description
1 polymer ?
#
loop_
_entity_poly.entity_id
_entity_poly.type
_entity_poly.pdbx_seq_one_letter_code
_entity_poly.pdbx_strand_id
1 'polypeptide(L)'
;MNKIKTLVLAMSSLGVISVTMPVHAATDAEVNALRDEVKELKQLVQKLSDQQKTALSVSAPPAPPATPAASTSPISKPGWMAMTDGQTQVKLYGSVRADATYDFKGSNGSISNGANYPLNKDDPRQDSLNVSAATSRIGLDITRPTQYGDLTGKIEADFMGGNGDNGNGTFRVRHAYMSLGKWLAGQTTSPFVNTDTSPETLDFTGAVGTGTTRTVQVRYTQPINTQQKILVALEGGDVEKVSNAAGGSRFPALTTRYDFKTADNKGLLQLHGLAHENRVAPKDSASEEKFGWGVGVGGKYDLTPQDSLVANYYHVKGDGRYLSYSNSAYAYDTTTQDINLGEFDSAVIGYQRKWSPILRSTFAIGGIQYKDDSIYANSNLTSTSYNKEIYNALVNLIWNPVKSIDLGAEYTYGQRETFAGDKGDYSRINLLAKYSF
;
A
#
# COMPACT_ATOMS: atom_id res chain seq x y z
N MET A 1 -15.76 -37.16 0.90
CA MET A 1 -14.34 -37.58 0.94
C MET A 1 -13.74 -37.96 -0.41
N ASN A 2 -14.47 -37.86 -1.53
CA ASN A 2 -13.96 -38.27 -2.86
C ASN A 2 -13.52 -37.12 -3.80
N LYS A 3 -13.66 -35.85 -3.40
CA LYS A 3 -13.26 -34.71 -4.26
C LYS A 3 -11.81 -34.22 -4.07
N ILE A 4 -11.16 -34.62 -2.97
CA ILE A 4 -9.77 -34.20 -2.69
C ILE A 4 -8.74 -35.07 -3.46
N LYS A 5 -9.09 -36.29 -3.82
CA LYS A 5 -8.20 -37.18 -4.57
C LYS A 5 -8.05 -36.83 -6.05
N THR A 6 -8.96 -36.04 -6.61
CA THR A 6 -8.93 -35.65 -8.04
C THR A 6 -8.02 -34.46 -8.30
N LEU A 7 -7.76 -33.62 -7.29
CA LEU A 7 -6.92 -32.42 -7.45
C LEU A 7 -5.41 -32.73 -7.51
N VAL A 8 -4.98 -33.86 -6.93
CA VAL A 8 -3.56 -34.25 -6.89
C VAL A 8 -3.15 -34.99 -8.17
N LEU A 9 -4.10 -35.52 -8.95
CA LEU A 9 -3.81 -36.26 -10.19
C LEU A 9 -3.84 -35.37 -11.46
N ALA A 10 -4.31 -34.13 -11.37
CA ALA A 10 -4.39 -33.20 -12.51
C ALA A 10 -3.08 -32.45 -12.79
N MET A 11 -2.06 -32.56 -11.92
CA MET A 11 -0.76 -31.89 -12.11
C MET A 11 0.30 -32.78 -12.83
N SER A 12 -0.02 -33.99 -13.22
CA SER A 12 0.96 -34.90 -13.82
C SER A 12 0.74 -35.17 -15.32
N SER A 13 -0.14 -34.45 -16.01
CA SER A 13 -0.35 -34.65 -17.46
C SER A 13 -0.44 -33.31 -18.22
N LEU A 14 0.60 -32.48 -18.12
CA LEU A 14 0.86 -31.49 -19.18
C LEU A 14 1.62 -32.19 -20.29
N GLY A 15 0.87 -32.74 -21.23
CA GLY A 15 1.38 -33.19 -22.49
C GLY A 15 1.99 -32.02 -23.26
N VAL A 16 3.24 -32.21 -23.65
CA VAL A 16 3.98 -31.30 -24.54
C VAL A 16 3.21 -31.22 -25.87
N ILE A 17 2.47 -30.15 -26.10
CA ILE A 17 2.02 -29.78 -27.43
C ILE A 17 3.20 -29.09 -28.08
N SER A 18 3.96 -29.84 -28.87
CA SER A 18 4.99 -29.30 -29.76
C SER A 18 4.31 -28.57 -30.91
N VAL A 19 4.13 -27.25 -30.73
CA VAL A 19 3.88 -26.34 -31.85
C VAL A 19 5.19 -26.19 -32.59
N THR A 20 5.35 -26.90 -33.70
CA THR A 20 6.43 -26.68 -34.65
C THR A 20 6.20 -25.36 -35.37
N MET A 21 6.71 -24.27 -34.81
CA MET A 21 6.98 -23.08 -35.61
C MET A 21 8.21 -23.35 -36.47
N PRO A 22 8.24 -22.98 -37.77
CA PRO A 22 9.44 -23.12 -38.57
C PRO A 22 10.51 -22.16 -37.98
N VAL A 23 11.47 -22.74 -37.30
CA VAL A 23 12.72 -22.07 -36.97
C VAL A 23 13.43 -21.81 -38.30
N HIS A 24 13.37 -20.56 -38.78
CA HIS A 24 14.29 -20.14 -39.81
C HIS A 24 15.70 -20.21 -39.20
N ALA A 25 16.47 -21.18 -39.61
CA ALA A 25 17.87 -21.20 -39.25
C ALA A 25 18.50 -19.91 -39.79
N ALA A 26 19.13 -19.14 -38.88
CA ALA A 26 19.87 -17.93 -39.27
C ALA A 26 20.84 -18.32 -40.39
N THR A 27 20.84 -17.55 -41.44
CA THR A 27 21.74 -17.79 -42.57
C THR A 27 23.19 -17.55 -42.12
N ASP A 28 24.14 -18.27 -42.73
CA ASP A 28 25.56 -18.09 -42.43
C ASP A 28 26.02 -16.63 -42.57
N ALA A 29 25.35 -15.88 -43.42
CA ALA A 29 25.56 -14.44 -43.57
C ALA A 29 25.14 -13.63 -42.31
N GLU A 30 23.99 -13.96 -41.69
CA GLU A 30 23.53 -13.28 -40.44
C GLU A 30 24.40 -13.67 -39.25
N VAL A 31 24.85 -14.93 -39.19
CA VAL A 31 25.76 -15.37 -38.12
C VAL A 31 27.13 -14.69 -38.24
N ASN A 32 27.63 -14.47 -39.47
CA ASN A 32 28.89 -13.77 -39.69
C ASN A 32 28.76 -12.29 -39.41
N ALA A 33 27.65 -11.62 -39.78
CA ALA A 33 27.37 -10.23 -39.43
C ALA A 33 27.33 -10.02 -37.90
N LEU A 34 26.65 -10.87 -37.16
CA LEU A 34 26.64 -10.87 -35.71
C LEU A 34 28.04 -11.07 -35.08
N ARG A 35 28.88 -11.92 -35.67
CA ARG A 35 30.26 -12.12 -35.19
C ARG A 35 31.11 -10.86 -35.41
N ASP A 36 30.92 -10.18 -36.50
CA ASP A 36 31.64 -8.93 -36.81
C ASP A 36 31.18 -7.79 -35.87
N GLU A 37 29.88 -7.65 -35.60
CA GLU A 37 29.37 -6.71 -34.60
C GLU A 37 29.90 -6.99 -33.19
N VAL A 38 29.93 -8.23 -32.75
CA VAL A 38 30.51 -8.63 -31.45
C VAL A 38 32.00 -8.33 -31.38
N LYS A 39 32.72 -8.44 -32.49
CA LYS A 39 34.15 -8.12 -32.57
C LYS A 39 34.38 -6.62 -32.50
N GLU A 40 33.55 -5.82 -33.17
CA GLU A 40 33.60 -4.36 -33.13
C GLU A 40 33.24 -3.81 -31.75
N LEU A 41 32.19 -4.35 -31.10
CA LEU A 41 31.82 -4.05 -29.70
C LEU A 41 32.96 -4.35 -28.72
N LYS A 42 33.65 -5.48 -28.86
CA LYS A 42 34.80 -5.83 -28.03
C LYS A 42 35.95 -4.82 -28.21
N GLN A 43 36.21 -4.37 -29.43
CA GLN A 43 37.26 -3.34 -29.71
C GLN A 43 36.87 -2.00 -29.12
N LEU A 44 35.60 -1.61 -29.18
CA LEU A 44 35.10 -0.37 -28.57
C LEU A 44 35.21 -0.39 -27.03
N VAL A 45 34.84 -1.49 -26.41
CA VAL A 45 34.97 -1.68 -24.96
C VAL A 45 36.44 -1.65 -24.52
N GLN A 46 37.34 -2.27 -25.30
CA GLN A 46 38.76 -2.21 -25.02
C GLN A 46 39.31 -0.79 -25.13
N LYS A 47 38.91 -0.06 -26.18
CA LYS A 47 39.32 1.34 -26.42
C LYS A 47 38.83 2.27 -25.33
N LEU A 48 37.60 2.10 -24.85
CA LEU A 48 37.06 2.84 -23.68
C LEU A 48 37.82 2.54 -22.41
N SER A 49 38.15 1.26 -22.16
CA SER A 49 38.95 0.85 -21.01
C SER A 49 40.36 1.45 -21.01
N ASP A 50 40.99 1.50 -22.20
CA ASP A 50 42.33 2.07 -22.33
C ASP A 50 42.29 3.61 -22.23
N GLN A 51 41.27 4.27 -22.73
CA GLN A 51 41.04 5.72 -22.53
C GLN A 51 40.83 6.05 -21.05
N GLN A 52 40.10 5.23 -20.32
CA GLN A 52 39.88 5.41 -18.88
C GLN A 52 41.18 5.23 -18.08
N LYS A 53 42.04 4.27 -18.45
CA LYS A 53 43.38 4.10 -17.87
C LYS A 53 44.32 5.29 -18.17
N THR A 54 44.28 5.83 -19.38
CA THR A 54 45.07 6.97 -19.78
C THR A 54 44.62 8.27 -19.09
N ALA A 55 43.31 8.45 -18.89
CA ALA A 55 42.76 9.58 -18.13
C ALA A 55 43.17 9.57 -16.64
N LEU A 56 43.39 8.40 -16.07
CA LEU A 56 43.87 8.22 -14.69
C LEU A 56 45.40 8.42 -14.55
N SER A 57 46.16 8.45 -15.64
CA SER A 57 47.62 8.57 -15.63
C SER A 57 48.17 9.96 -15.97
N VAL A 58 47.30 10.94 -16.25
CA VAL A 58 47.74 12.32 -16.43
C VAL A 58 47.98 12.94 -15.06
N SER A 59 49.25 12.97 -14.68
CA SER A 59 49.76 13.61 -13.47
C SER A 59 49.45 15.12 -13.48
N ALA A 60 48.73 15.63 -12.52
CA ALA A 60 48.54 17.04 -12.27
C ALA A 60 49.81 17.69 -11.71
N PRO A 61 50.09 18.99 -12.01
CA PRO A 61 51.21 19.72 -11.44
C PRO A 61 51.10 19.86 -9.93
N PRO A 62 52.21 19.97 -9.17
CA PRO A 62 52.18 20.03 -7.72
C PRO A 62 51.50 21.31 -7.23
N ALA A 63 50.39 21.13 -6.51
CA ALA A 63 49.70 22.19 -5.79
C ALA A 63 50.39 22.51 -4.46
N PRO A 64 50.30 23.75 -3.93
CA PRO A 64 50.85 24.14 -2.65
C PRO A 64 50.25 23.34 -1.49
N PRO A 65 50.97 23.20 -0.34
CA PRO A 65 50.51 22.31 0.74
C PRO A 65 49.18 22.78 1.31
N ALA A 66 48.15 22.02 1.01
CA ALA A 66 46.83 22.19 1.59
C ALA A 66 46.82 21.55 2.97
N THR A 67 46.33 22.29 3.95
CA THR A 67 45.92 21.80 5.25
C THR A 67 45.12 20.50 5.13
N PRO A 68 45.32 19.47 5.95
CA PRO A 68 44.61 18.21 5.81
C PRO A 68 43.13 18.44 6.08
N ALA A 69 42.35 18.57 5.03
CA ALA A 69 40.89 18.39 5.10
C ALA A 69 40.67 16.89 5.44
N ALA A 70 40.08 16.63 6.58
CA ALA A 70 39.69 15.29 6.98
C ALA A 70 38.87 14.66 5.89
N SER A 71 39.47 13.78 5.11
CA SER A 71 38.78 12.90 4.17
C SER A 71 38.00 11.88 5.01
N THR A 72 36.83 12.25 5.45
CA THR A 72 35.84 11.29 5.94
C THR A 72 35.35 10.53 4.70
N SER A 73 35.97 9.38 4.43
CA SER A 73 35.37 8.40 3.53
C SER A 73 33.93 8.16 4.02
N PRO A 74 32.91 8.30 3.18
CA PRO A 74 31.54 8.08 3.62
C PRO A 74 31.47 6.61 4.09
N ILE A 75 31.16 6.41 5.38
CA ILE A 75 30.87 5.07 5.90
C ILE A 75 29.62 4.63 5.18
N SER A 76 29.78 3.84 4.13
CA SER A 76 28.67 3.28 3.38
C SER A 76 27.89 2.35 4.31
N LYS A 77 26.66 2.73 4.65
CA LYS A 77 25.75 1.85 5.39
C LYS A 77 25.51 0.59 4.55
N PRO A 78 25.45 -0.62 5.13
CA PRO A 78 25.17 -1.84 4.37
C PRO A 78 23.91 -1.70 3.51
N GLY A 79 24.02 -2.00 2.20
CA GLY A 79 22.92 -1.88 1.23
C GLY A 79 22.72 -0.47 0.67
N TRP A 80 23.55 0.50 1.01
CA TRP A 80 23.53 1.85 0.44
C TRP A 80 24.69 2.03 -0.55
N MET A 81 24.40 2.73 -1.64
CA MET A 81 25.40 3.11 -2.66
C MET A 81 25.68 4.61 -2.55
N ALA A 82 26.94 5.00 -2.52
CA ALA A 82 27.33 6.39 -2.58
C ALA A 82 27.18 6.91 -4.04
N MET A 83 26.62 8.10 -4.18
CA MET A 83 26.57 8.81 -5.46
C MET A 83 27.90 9.51 -5.72
N THR A 84 28.07 9.99 -6.96
CA THR A 84 29.31 10.65 -7.42
C THR A 84 29.69 11.93 -6.68
N ASP A 85 28.72 12.57 -5.99
CA ASP A 85 28.97 13.74 -5.12
C ASP A 85 29.62 13.37 -3.77
N GLY A 86 29.79 12.08 -3.48
CA GLY A 86 30.39 11.55 -2.27
C GLY A 86 29.60 11.77 -0.99
N GLN A 87 28.47 12.46 -1.03
CA GLN A 87 27.63 12.82 0.13
C GLN A 87 26.25 12.16 0.08
N THR A 88 25.68 12.04 -1.11
CA THR A 88 24.37 11.42 -1.31
C THR A 88 24.51 9.90 -1.30
N GLN A 89 23.67 9.23 -0.50
CA GLN A 89 23.59 7.78 -0.45
C GLN A 89 22.19 7.36 -0.95
N VAL A 90 22.14 6.26 -1.67
CA VAL A 90 20.93 5.72 -2.28
C VAL A 90 20.81 4.24 -1.94
N LYS A 91 19.61 3.80 -1.58
CA LYS A 91 19.28 2.39 -1.36
C LYS A 91 18.13 1.98 -2.26
N LEU A 92 18.39 1.05 -3.16
CA LEU A 92 17.35 0.33 -3.90
C LEU A 92 16.79 -0.76 -3.01
N TYR A 93 15.47 -0.89 -2.97
CA TYR A 93 14.77 -1.96 -2.26
C TYR A 93 13.48 -2.31 -2.99
N GLY A 94 12.88 -3.45 -2.64
CA GLY A 94 11.62 -3.82 -3.25
C GLY A 94 11.18 -5.22 -2.90
N SER A 95 10.20 -5.69 -3.64
CA SER A 95 9.76 -7.09 -3.59
C SER A 95 9.16 -7.53 -4.91
N VAL A 96 9.48 -8.75 -5.29
CA VAL A 96 8.72 -9.50 -6.30
C VAL A 96 7.67 -10.31 -5.53
N ARG A 97 6.40 -10.14 -5.91
CA ARG A 97 5.28 -10.77 -5.21
C ARG A 97 4.32 -11.37 -6.23
N ALA A 98 3.94 -12.62 -6.01
CA ALA A 98 2.86 -13.30 -6.71
C ALA A 98 1.74 -13.60 -5.72
N ASP A 99 0.53 -13.25 -6.10
CA ASP A 99 -0.70 -13.49 -5.36
C ASP A 99 -1.62 -14.40 -6.17
N ALA A 100 -2.30 -15.32 -5.51
CA ALA A 100 -3.39 -16.07 -6.07
C ALA A 100 -4.55 -16.08 -5.06
N THR A 101 -5.76 -15.80 -5.54
CA THR A 101 -6.98 -15.89 -4.72
C THR A 101 -7.93 -16.89 -5.33
N TYR A 102 -8.50 -17.73 -4.49
CA TYR A 102 -9.61 -18.60 -4.88
C TYR A 102 -10.84 -18.20 -4.08
N ASP A 103 -11.82 -17.63 -4.77
CA ASP A 103 -13.09 -17.23 -4.19
C ASP A 103 -14.07 -18.42 -4.25
N PHE A 104 -14.43 -18.96 -3.10
CA PHE A 104 -15.48 -19.97 -3.00
C PHE A 104 -16.86 -19.37 -3.22
N LYS A 105 -17.03 -18.09 -2.84
CA LYS A 105 -18.26 -17.31 -2.98
C LYS A 105 -17.95 -15.82 -3.03
N GLY A 106 -18.78 -15.07 -3.76
CA GLY A 106 -18.76 -13.61 -3.74
C GLY A 106 -17.56 -12.99 -4.47
N SER A 107 -17.07 -13.63 -5.55
CA SER A 107 -15.94 -13.11 -6.32
C SER A 107 -16.28 -11.77 -6.97
N ASN A 108 -15.39 -10.80 -6.78
CA ASN A 108 -15.40 -9.53 -7.51
C ASN A 108 -14.46 -9.53 -8.72
N GLY A 109 -13.80 -10.66 -9.02
CA GLY A 109 -12.88 -10.80 -10.16
C GLY A 109 -11.50 -10.19 -9.93
N SER A 110 -11.11 -9.90 -8.69
CA SER A 110 -9.81 -9.27 -8.35
C SER A 110 -9.11 -10.01 -7.21
N ILE A 111 -7.77 -9.88 -7.17
CA ILE A 111 -6.97 -10.34 -6.03
C ILE A 111 -7.20 -9.50 -4.77
N SER A 112 -7.71 -8.28 -4.91
CA SER A 112 -8.01 -7.40 -3.78
C SER A 112 -9.51 -7.33 -3.54
N ASN A 113 -9.91 -7.46 -2.28
CA ASN A 113 -11.29 -7.22 -1.91
C ASN A 113 -11.63 -5.74 -1.91
N GLY A 114 -12.86 -5.44 -2.34
CA GLY A 114 -13.46 -4.13 -2.21
C GLY A 114 -14.71 -4.19 -1.33
N ALA A 115 -15.31 -3.04 -1.07
CA ALA A 115 -16.55 -2.94 -0.31
C ALA A 115 -17.79 -3.49 -1.07
N ASN A 116 -17.68 -3.73 -2.37
CA ASN A 116 -18.81 -3.96 -3.30
C ASN A 116 -18.79 -5.35 -3.94
N TYR A 117 -18.45 -6.41 -3.20
CA TYR A 117 -18.65 -7.76 -3.71
C TYR A 117 -20.15 -8.08 -3.90
N PRO A 118 -20.51 -9.04 -4.79
CA PRO A 118 -21.90 -9.30 -5.18
C PRO A 118 -22.83 -9.50 -4.00
N LEU A 119 -24.07 -9.03 -4.14
CA LEU A 119 -25.15 -9.36 -3.21
C LEU A 119 -25.64 -10.78 -3.47
N ASN A 120 -26.10 -11.47 -2.45
CA ASN A 120 -26.55 -12.86 -2.55
C ASN A 120 -27.72 -13.05 -3.53
N LYS A 121 -28.56 -12.01 -3.71
CA LYS A 121 -29.67 -12.01 -4.66
C LYS A 121 -29.25 -11.89 -6.12
N ASP A 122 -28.01 -11.42 -6.39
CA ASP A 122 -27.51 -11.10 -7.73
C ASP A 122 -26.64 -12.25 -8.31
N ASP A 123 -26.83 -13.49 -7.87
CA ASP A 123 -26.06 -14.66 -8.26
C ASP A 123 -24.54 -14.47 -8.04
N PRO A 124 -24.09 -14.54 -6.79
CA PRO A 124 -22.67 -14.32 -6.46
C PRO A 124 -21.80 -15.35 -7.19
N ARG A 125 -20.81 -14.86 -7.95
CA ARG A 125 -19.83 -15.72 -8.63
C ARG A 125 -19.15 -16.61 -7.62
N GLN A 126 -19.04 -17.89 -7.98
CA GLN A 126 -18.43 -18.94 -7.16
C GLN A 126 -17.25 -19.55 -7.93
N ASP A 127 -16.35 -20.21 -7.17
CA ASP A 127 -15.24 -20.99 -7.71
C ASP A 127 -14.38 -20.20 -8.72
N SER A 128 -13.98 -18.98 -8.34
CA SER A 128 -13.20 -18.09 -9.20
C SER A 128 -11.74 -18.02 -8.73
N LEU A 129 -10.81 -18.30 -9.65
CA LEU A 129 -9.37 -18.15 -9.44
C LEU A 129 -8.88 -16.84 -10.08
N ASN A 130 -8.19 -16.00 -9.29
CA ASN A 130 -7.52 -14.80 -9.78
C ASN A 130 -6.04 -14.86 -9.41
N VAL A 131 -5.16 -14.42 -10.28
CA VAL A 131 -3.72 -14.39 -10.06
C VAL A 131 -3.15 -13.05 -10.50
N SER A 132 -2.16 -12.54 -9.77
CA SER A 132 -1.50 -11.29 -10.11
C SER A 132 -0.10 -11.20 -9.53
N ALA A 133 0.77 -10.44 -10.20
CA ALA A 133 2.06 -10.02 -9.68
C ALA A 133 2.13 -8.49 -9.49
N ALA A 134 1.02 -7.78 -9.68
CA ALA A 134 0.96 -6.33 -9.67
C ALA A 134 1.21 -5.70 -8.28
N THR A 135 1.15 -6.49 -7.21
CA THR A 135 1.51 -6.07 -5.85
C THR A 135 3.03 -6.01 -5.62
N SER A 136 3.84 -6.45 -6.59
CA SER A 136 5.30 -6.25 -6.59
C SER A 136 5.65 -4.78 -6.45
N ARG A 137 6.78 -4.47 -5.77
CA ARG A 137 7.19 -3.10 -5.47
C ARG A 137 8.62 -2.84 -5.87
N ILE A 138 8.88 -1.59 -6.22
CA ILE A 138 10.22 -1.03 -6.36
C ILE A 138 10.27 0.28 -5.57
N GLY A 139 11.33 0.51 -4.84
CA GLY A 139 11.54 1.69 -4.04
C GLY A 139 12.98 2.15 -3.99
N LEU A 140 13.14 3.44 -3.78
CA LEU A 140 14.41 4.11 -3.67
C LEU A 140 14.39 4.99 -2.43
N ASP A 141 15.29 4.74 -1.48
CA ASP A 141 15.58 5.64 -0.38
C ASP A 141 16.82 6.46 -0.72
N ILE A 142 16.78 7.75 -0.44
CA ILE A 142 17.88 8.71 -0.67
C ILE A 142 18.17 9.40 0.65
N THR A 143 19.44 9.59 0.98
CA THR A 143 19.83 10.38 2.15
C THR A 143 21.07 11.20 1.85
N ARG A 144 21.10 12.43 2.38
CA ARG A 144 22.23 13.34 2.27
C ARG A 144 22.35 14.16 3.56
N PRO A 145 23.50 14.16 4.23
CA PRO A 145 23.75 15.07 5.34
C PRO A 145 23.72 16.53 4.90
N THR A 146 23.08 17.41 5.69
CA THR A 146 23.10 18.86 5.49
C THR A 146 23.35 19.58 6.82
N GLN A 147 23.63 20.86 6.76
CA GLN A 147 23.77 21.68 7.97
C GLN A 147 22.47 21.80 8.81
N TYR A 148 21.32 21.45 8.23
CA TYR A 148 20.00 21.47 8.88
C TYR A 148 19.53 20.07 9.30
N GLY A 149 20.40 19.07 9.25
CA GLY A 149 20.12 17.65 9.46
C GLY A 149 20.09 16.85 8.16
N ASP A 150 19.73 15.59 8.25
CA ASP A 150 19.68 14.71 7.08
C ASP A 150 18.48 15.09 6.18
N LEU A 151 18.79 15.43 4.93
CA LEU A 151 17.79 15.47 3.87
C LEU A 151 17.55 14.03 3.42
N THR A 152 16.32 13.55 3.53
CA THR A 152 15.93 12.22 3.05
C THR A 152 14.88 12.31 1.96
N GLY A 153 14.91 11.38 1.03
CA GLY A 153 13.91 11.21 -0.02
C GLY A 153 13.47 9.76 -0.09
N LYS A 154 12.23 9.54 -0.48
CA LYS A 154 11.67 8.22 -0.77
C LYS A 154 10.81 8.27 -2.01
N ILE A 155 11.04 7.33 -2.92
CA ILE A 155 10.13 7.02 -4.03
C ILE A 155 9.82 5.53 -3.93
N GLU A 156 8.55 5.16 -3.90
CA GLU A 156 8.08 3.77 -3.93
C GLU A 156 6.87 3.67 -4.84
N ALA A 157 6.85 2.64 -5.68
CA ALA A 157 5.73 2.33 -6.53
C ALA A 157 5.42 0.82 -6.54
N ASP A 158 4.18 0.48 -6.86
CA ASP A 158 3.71 -0.85 -7.23
C ASP A 158 3.04 -0.81 -8.62
N PHE A 159 2.52 -1.94 -9.08
CA PHE A 159 1.85 -2.06 -10.37
C PHE A 159 0.32 -2.18 -10.23
N MET A 160 -0.24 -1.79 -9.09
CA MET A 160 -1.68 -1.85 -8.78
C MET A 160 -2.47 -0.63 -9.32
N GLY A 161 -1.89 0.22 -10.15
CA GLY A 161 -2.66 1.17 -10.94
C GLY A 161 -3.51 0.41 -11.96
N GLY A 162 -4.78 0.79 -12.17
CA GLY A 162 -5.68 0.12 -13.10
C GLY A 162 -6.07 -1.31 -12.71
N ASN A 163 -6.20 -1.60 -11.41
CA ASN A 163 -6.59 -2.88 -10.77
C ASN A 163 -5.56 -4.01 -10.79
N GLY A 164 -4.57 -4.02 -11.69
CA GLY A 164 -3.45 -4.98 -11.67
C GLY A 164 -3.76 -6.44 -11.96
N ASP A 165 -4.99 -6.75 -12.41
CA ASP A 165 -5.41 -8.12 -12.70
C ASP A 165 -4.96 -8.56 -14.11
N ASN A 166 -4.70 -9.85 -14.29
CA ASN A 166 -4.37 -10.49 -15.59
C ASN A 166 -3.19 -9.82 -16.34
N GLY A 167 -2.20 -9.32 -15.61
CA GLY A 167 -1.00 -8.71 -16.19
C GLY A 167 -1.18 -7.27 -16.67
N ASN A 168 -2.33 -6.63 -16.46
CA ASN A 168 -2.64 -5.25 -16.88
C ASN A 168 -2.28 -4.21 -15.82
N GLY A 169 -1.37 -4.51 -14.89
CA GLY A 169 -0.94 -3.57 -13.86
C GLY A 169 -0.24 -2.35 -14.45
N THR A 170 -0.62 -1.16 -13.99
CA THR A 170 0.06 0.09 -14.29
C THR A 170 0.79 0.62 -13.06
N PHE A 171 1.81 1.44 -13.28
CA PHE A 171 2.62 2.00 -12.22
C PHE A 171 1.76 2.90 -11.32
N ARG A 172 1.80 2.66 -10.02
CA ARG A 172 1.10 3.47 -9.01
C ARG A 172 2.09 3.99 -7.97
N VAL A 173 2.18 5.32 -7.83
CA VAL A 173 3.00 5.95 -6.80
C VAL A 173 2.41 5.65 -5.42
N ARG A 174 3.21 5.05 -4.55
CA ARG A 174 2.87 4.79 -3.14
C ARG A 174 3.43 5.88 -2.24
N HIS A 175 4.72 6.12 -2.36
CA HIS A 175 5.44 7.16 -1.64
C HIS A 175 6.26 7.98 -2.62
N ALA A 176 6.21 9.29 -2.49
CA ALA A 176 7.06 10.25 -3.20
C ALA A 176 7.18 11.49 -2.33
N TYR A 177 8.19 11.51 -1.46
CA TYR A 177 8.37 12.61 -0.51
C TYR A 177 9.83 12.89 -0.20
N MET A 178 10.09 14.07 0.31
CA MET A 178 11.34 14.45 0.95
C MET A 178 11.09 14.86 2.40
N SER A 179 12.10 14.71 3.26
CA SER A 179 12.06 15.26 4.62
C SER A 179 13.40 15.88 5.01
N LEU A 180 13.31 16.98 5.77
CA LEU A 180 14.44 17.68 6.35
C LEU A 180 14.13 18.05 7.81
N GLY A 181 14.89 17.50 8.74
CA GLY A 181 14.65 17.67 10.16
C GLY A 181 13.25 17.19 10.57
N LYS A 182 12.41 18.12 11.02
CA LYS A 182 11.04 17.83 11.49
C LYS A 182 9.98 17.90 10.39
N TRP A 183 10.33 18.41 9.21
CA TRP A 183 9.41 18.64 8.09
C TRP A 183 9.45 17.53 7.06
N LEU A 184 8.31 17.22 6.50
CA LEU A 184 8.14 16.33 5.34
C LEU A 184 7.20 17.02 4.35
N ALA A 185 7.52 16.91 3.05
CA ALA A 185 6.67 17.34 1.96
C ALA A 185 6.61 16.28 0.87
N GLY A 186 5.40 15.97 0.38
CA GLY A 186 5.15 14.99 -0.67
C GLY A 186 4.12 13.95 -0.27
N GLN A 187 4.00 12.89 -1.08
CA GLN A 187 2.98 11.85 -0.90
C GLN A 187 3.48 10.74 0.03
N THR A 188 2.75 10.48 1.11
CA THR A 188 2.98 9.34 2.01
C THR A 188 1.72 9.01 2.81
N THR A 189 1.78 7.99 3.67
CA THR A 189 0.66 7.60 4.53
C THR A 189 0.25 8.77 5.42
N SER A 190 -1.06 9.00 5.46
CA SER A 190 -1.68 10.03 6.31
C SER A 190 -1.42 9.75 7.80
N PRO A 191 -1.22 10.78 8.64
CA PRO A 191 -1.26 10.64 10.09
C PRO A 191 -2.59 10.09 10.64
N PHE A 192 -3.70 10.28 9.94
CA PHE A 192 -5.00 9.80 10.41
C PHE A 192 -5.14 8.29 10.38
N VAL A 193 -4.38 7.58 9.54
CA VAL A 193 -4.39 6.11 9.49
C VAL A 193 -3.05 5.52 9.94
N ASN A 194 -3.07 4.25 10.29
CA ASN A 194 -1.95 3.61 10.91
C ASN A 194 -1.80 2.15 10.45
N THR A 195 -0.61 1.80 10.05
CA THR A 195 -0.24 0.44 9.71
C THR A 195 0.49 -0.29 10.84
N ASP A 196 0.99 0.45 11.85
CA ASP A 196 1.79 -0.11 12.94
C ASP A 196 0.95 -0.90 13.94
N THR A 197 -0.35 -0.58 14.05
CA THR A 197 -1.32 -1.24 14.93
C THR A 197 -2.37 -2.06 14.17
N SER A 198 -2.18 -2.26 12.86
CA SER A 198 -3.03 -3.09 12.02
C SER A 198 -2.56 -4.55 12.01
N PRO A 199 -3.48 -5.53 11.90
CA PRO A 199 -3.11 -6.93 11.75
C PRO A 199 -2.34 -7.18 10.44
N GLU A 200 -1.39 -8.12 10.46
CA GLU A 200 -0.69 -8.58 9.25
C GLU A 200 -1.62 -9.47 8.42
N THR A 201 -1.83 -9.13 7.14
CA THR A 201 -2.71 -9.86 6.22
C THR A 201 -2.00 -10.19 4.92
N LEU A 202 -2.44 -11.24 4.24
CA LEU A 202 -2.02 -11.54 2.88
C LEU A 202 -2.90 -10.83 1.86
N ASP A 203 -4.20 -10.66 2.16
CA ASP A 203 -5.08 -9.83 1.33
C ASP A 203 -4.50 -8.43 1.20
N PHE A 204 -4.37 -7.96 -0.04
CA PHE A 204 -3.74 -6.67 -0.32
C PHE A 204 -4.54 -5.48 0.23
N THR A 205 -5.85 -5.60 0.34
CA THR A 205 -6.72 -4.56 0.93
C THR A 205 -6.63 -4.53 2.45
N GLY A 206 -6.35 -5.68 3.08
CA GLY A 206 -6.28 -5.84 4.53
C GLY A 206 -7.63 -6.18 5.16
N ALA A 207 -7.66 -6.21 6.49
CA ALA A 207 -8.88 -6.42 7.25
C ALA A 207 -9.80 -5.18 7.16
N VAL A 208 -11.11 -5.40 7.21
CA VAL A 208 -12.09 -4.29 7.35
C VAL A 208 -11.75 -3.50 8.62
N GLY A 209 -11.87 -2.18 8.56
CA GLY A 209 -11.54 -1.30 9.67
C GLY A 209 -10.08 -0.82 9.69
N THR A 210 -9.27 -1.21 8.70
CA THR A 210 -7.92 -0.69 8.50
C THR A 210 -7.87 0.37 7.40
N GLY A 211 -6.81 1.17 7.38
CA GLY A 211 -6.57 2.15 6.32
C GLY A 211 -5.09 2.30 6.00
N THR A 212 -4.80 2.54 4.73
CA THR A 212 -3.44 2.76 4.23
C THR A 212 -3.35 3.96 3.29
N THR A 213 -4.31 4.87 3.38
CA THR A 213 -4.43 6.03 2.48
C THR A 213 -3.17 6.87 2.50
N ARG A 214 -2.71 7.19 1.30
CA ARG A 214 -1.54 8.04 1.05
C ARG A 214 -1.98 9.30 0.34
N THR A 215 -1.58 10.43 0.90
CA THR A 215 -1.95 11.75 0.39
C THR A 215 -0.70 12.59 0.18
N VAL A 216 -0.78 13.57 -0.72
CA VAL A 216 0.22 14.64 -0.80
C VAL A 216 0.00 15.53 0.41
N GLN A 217 1.07 15.76 1.17
CA GLN A 217 1.00 16.45 2.45
C GLN A 217 2.24 17.27 2.76
N VAL A 218 2.08 18.29 3.56
CA VAL A 218 3.16 18.92 4.33
C VAL A 218 2.94 18.54 5.78
N ARG A 219 3.93 17.89 6.39
CA ARG A 219 3.84 17.35 7.74
C ARG A 219 4.95 17.86 8.63
N TYR A 220 4.58 18.28 9.84
CA TYR A 220 5.51 18.57 10.93
C TYR A 220 5.47 17.46 11.96
N THR A 221 6.64 16.95 12.36
CA THR A 221 6.78 15.94 13.40
C THR A 221 7.55 16.50 14.57
N GLN A 222 6.92 16.61 15.74
CA GLN A 222 7.53 17.06 16.97
C GLN A 222 7.79 15.87 17.90
N PRO A 223 9.03 15.41 18.06
CA PRO A 223 9.39 14.57 19.20
C PRO A 223 9.23 15.36 20.49
N ILE A 224 8.55 14.78 21.48
CA ILE A 224 8.43 15.34 22.85
C ILE A 224 9.57 14.74 23.69
N ASN A 225 9.71 13.43 23.60
CA ASN A 225 10.78 12.65 24.22
C ASN A 225 11.02 11.35 23.42
N THR A 226 11.77 10.40 23.95
CA THR A 226 12.08 9.12 23.29
C THR A 226 10.86 8.23 23.07
N GLN A 227 9.81 8.40 23.86
CA GLN A 227 8.59 7.60 23.83
C GLN A 227 7.41 8.30 23.13
N GLN A 228 7.46 9.63 23.01
CA GLN A 228 6.31 10.44 22.60
C GLN A 228 6.65 11.36 21.45
N LYS A 229 5.74 11.44 20.48
CA LYS A 229 5.80 12.41 19.39
C LYS A 229 4.41 12.80 18.91
N ILE A 230 4.29 14.00 18.37
CA ILE A 230 3.10 14.52 17.70
C ILE A 230 3.43 14.73 16.22
N LEU A 231 2.51 14.36 15.37
CA LEU A 231 2.52 14.64 13.94
C LEU A 231 1.31 15.52 13.62
N VAL A 232 1.54 16.56 12.83
CA VAL A 232 0.48 17.43 12.29
C VAL A 232 0.73 17.56 10.79
N ALA A 233 -0.28 17.32 9.97
CA ALA A 233 -0.16 17.44 8.52
C ALA A 233 -1.33 18.24 7.93
N LEU A 234 -1.01 19.01 6.91
CA LEU A 234 -1.96 19.54 5.94
C LEU A 234 -1.88 18.68 4.70
N GLU A 235 -3.00 18.05 4.34
CA GLU A 235 -3.10 17.07 3.26
C GLU A 235 -3.90 17.61 2.08
N GLY A 236 -3.63 17.12 0.88
CA GLY A 236 -4.45 17.44 -0.28
C GLY A 236 -5.92 17.19 0.00
N GLY A 237 -6.75 18.14 -0.37
CA GLY A 237 -8.20 18.08 -0.19
C GLY A 237 -8.81 16.91 -0.97
N ASP A 238 -10.02 16.56 -0.61
CA ASP A 238 -10.77 15.53 -1.30
C ASP A 238 -11.29 16.04 -2.66
N VAL A 239 -11.36 15.12 -3.60
CA VAL A 239 -11.93 15.33 -4.93
C VAL A 239 -13.04 14.31 -5.19
N GLU A 240 -13.77 13.88 -4.16
CA GLU A 240 -14.95 13.05 -4.37
C GLU A 240 -15.88 13.74 -5.35
N LYS A 241 -16.09 13.07 -6.50
CA LYS A 241 -17.00 13.54 -7.53
C LYS A 241 -18.38 12.97 -7.25
N VAL A 242 -19.30 13.82 -6.88
CA VAL A 242 -20.72 13.47 -6.93
C VAL A 242 -21.18 13.63 -8.37
N SER A 243 -21.92 12.65 -8.89
CA SER A 243 -22.46 12.71 -10.25
C SER A 243 -23.26 14.02 -10.44
N ASN A 244 -22.94 14.74 -11.51
CA ASN A 244 -23.56 16.01 -11.94
C ASN A 244 -23.22 17.28 -11.14
N ALA A 245 -22.26 17.23 -10.20
CA ALA A 245 -21.78 18.44 -9.53
C ALA A 245 -20.25 18.43 -9.43
N ALA A 246 -19.63 19.59 -9.55
CA ALA A 246 -18.20 19.73 -9.28
C ALA A 246 -17.99 19.64 -7.76
N GLY A 247 -17.26 18.64 -7.31
CA GLY A 247 -16.84 18.52 -5.93
C GLY A 247 -15.39 19.01 -5.74
N GLY A 248 -14.96 19.16 -4.51
CA GLY A 248 -13.58 19.43 -4.15
C GLY A 248 -13.47 20.44 -3.03
N SER A 249 -12.53 20.17 -2.10
CA SER A 249 -12.25 21.04 -0.95
C SER A 249 -11.46 22.28 -1.38
N ARG A 250 -11.78 23.44 -0.80
CA ARG A 250 -10.99 24.68 -0.94
C ARG A 250 -9.78 24.68 -0.01
N PHE A 251 -9.90 23.97 1.09
CA PHE A 251 -8.88 23.89 2.12
C PHE A 251 -8.26 22.52 2.20
N PRO A 252 -6.98 22.42 2.56
CA PRO A 252 -6.36 21.12 2.85
C PRO A 252 -7.05 20.48 4.07
N ALA A 253 -7.08 19.15 4.10
CA ALA A 253 -7.46 18.43 5.30
C ALA A 253 -6.37 18.58 6.37
N LEU A 254 -6.79 18.78 7.62
CA LEU A 254 -5.91 18.75 8.78
C LEU A 254 -5.94 17.35 9.39
N THR A 255 -4.78 16.71 9.47
CA THR A 255 -4.64 15.42 10.17
C THR A 255 -3.60 15.49 11.26
N THR A 256 -3.86 14.79 12.35
CA THR A 256 -2.97 14.76 13.52
C THR A 256 -2.79 13.34 14.02
N ARG A 257 -1.62 13.06 14.63
CA ARG A 257 -1.36 11.80 15.33
C ARG A 257 -0.46 12.05 16.55
N TYR A 258 -0.82 11.47 17.67
CA TYR A 258 0.05 11.35 18.83
C TYR A 258 0.45 9.91 19.02
N ASP A 259 1.76 9.66 19.09
CA ASP A 259 2.33 8.34 19.34
C ASP A 259 2.89 8.29 20.76
N PHE A 260 2.54 7.23 21.49
CA PHE A 260 3.10 6.90 22.81
C PHE A 260 3.62 5.46 22.81
N LYS A 261 4.90 5.28 23.15
CA LYS A 261 5.53 3.97 23.37
C LYS A 261 5.74 3.75 24.86
N THR A 262 5.49 2.54 25.33
CA THR A 262 5.84 2.16 26.70
C THR A 262 7.35 2.14 26.90
N ALA A 263 7.82 2.32 28.15
CA ALA A 263 9.24 2.39 28.46
C ALA A 263 9.99 1.08 28.15
N ASP A 264 9.29 -0.06 28.24
CA ASP A 264 9.80 -1.39 27.88
C ASP A 264 9.70 -1.71 26.38
N ASN A 265 9.22 -0.77 25.56
CA ASN A 265 8.96 -0.89 24.12
C ASN A 265 7.97 -2.01 23.72
N LYS A 266 7.20 -2.59 24.65
CA LYS A 266 6.19 -3.60 24.35
C LYS A 266 4.88 -3.01 23.84
N GLY A 267 4.58 -1.77 24.23
CA GLY A 267 3.33 -1.09 23.92
C GLY A 267 3.52 0.10 23.00
N LEU A 268 2.59 0.25 22.05
CA LEU A 268 2.39 1.43 21.22
C LEU A 268 0.93 1.84 21.29
N LEU A 269 0.66 3.09 21.67
CA LEU A 269 -0.66 3.70 21.60
C LEU A 269 -0.59 4.87 20.62
N GLN A 270 -1.59 5.00 19.76
CA GLN A 270 -1.70 6.11 18.81
C GLN A 270 -3.09 6.72 18.89
N LEU A 271 -3.15 8.05 18.95
CA LEU A 271 -4.39 8.82 18.88
C LEU A 271 -4.39 9.61 17.58
N HIS A 272 -5.50 9.62 16.86
CA HIS A 272 -5.64 10.21 15.54
C HIS A 272 -6.75 11.26 15.51
N GLY A 273 -6.56 12.32 14.75
CA GLY A 273 -7.57 13.35 14.50
C GLY A 273 -7.58 13.78 13.04
N LEU A 274 -8.77 14.07 12.53
CA LEU A 274 -9.05 14.52 11.17
C LEU A 274 -10.07 15.65 11.20
N ALA A 275 -9.86 16.66 10.36
CA ALA A 275 -10.88 17.65 10.00
C ALA A 275 -10.68 18.03 8.52
N HIS A 276 -11.74 18.02 7.72
CA HIS A 276 -11.69 18.46 6.34
C HIS A 276 -13.00 19.04 5.84
N GLU A 277 -12.95 19.77 4.74
CA GLU A 277 -14.12 20.35 4.08
C GLU A 277 -14.64 19.41 3.00
N ASN A 278 -15.95 19.12 3.05
CA ASN A 278 -16.72 18.57 1.93
C ASN A 278 -17.40 19.70 1.21
N ARG A 279 -17.26 19.78 -0.12
CA ARG A 279 -17.82 20.86 -0.90
C ARG A 279 -18.39 20.33 -2.22
N VAL A 280 -19.58 20.81 -2.54
CA VAL A 280 -20.25 20.62 -3.82
C VAL A 280 -20.51 21.97 -4.44
N ALA A 281 -20.12 22.17 -5.70
CA ALA A 281 -20.30 23.41 -6.44
C ALA A 281 -21.07 23.10 -7.75
N PRO A 282 -22.40 23.08 -7.73
CA PRO A 282 -23.20 22.89 -8.93
C PRO A 282 -23.01 24.08 -9.90
N LYS A 283 -23.18 23.83 -11.21
CA LYS A 283 -22.91 24.85 -12.24
C LYS A 283 -23.79 26.09 -12.11
N ASP A 284 -25.04 25.91 -11.69
CA ASP A 284 -26.06 26.96 -11.71
C ASP A 284 -26.63 27.28 -10.33
N SER A 285 -25.92 26.89 -9.25
CA SER A 285 -26.36 27.09 -7.86
C SER A 285 -25.19 27.54 -6.99
N ALA A 286 -25.51 28.05 -5.79
CA ALA A 286 -24.51 28.33 -4.77
C ALA A 286 -23.76 27.04 -4.38
N SER A 287 -22.49 27.16 -3.99
CA SER A 287 -21.76 26.03 -3.44
C SER A 287 -22.21 25.76 -2.00
N GLU A 288 -22.33 24.47 -1.67
CA GLU A 288 -22.58 24.00 -0.32
C GLU A 288 -21.31 23.39 0.28
N GLU A 289 -21.10 23.64 1.56
CA GLU A 289 -19.95 23.14 2.30
C GLU A 289 -20.36 22.58 3.65
N LYS A 290 -19.77 21.40 4.00
CA LYS A 290 -19.88 20.84 5.35
C LYS A 290 -18.54 20.28 5.81
N PHE A 291 -18.16 20.57 7.05
CA PHE A 291 -16.94 20.01 7.63
C PHE A 291 -17.18 18.56 8.08
N GLY A 292 -16.32 17.67 7.58
CA GLY A 292 -16.15 16.34 8.09
C GLY A 292 -15.07 16.31 9.18
N TRP A 293 -15.14 15.31 10.04
CA TRP A 293 -14.15 15.10 11.10
C TRP A 293 -14.05 13.64 11.47
N GLY A 294 -12.95 13.27 12.10
CA GLY A 294 -12.74 11.92 12.59
C GLY A 294 -11.80 11.90 13.78
N VAL A 295 -11.99 10.92 14.63
CA VAL A 295 -11.07 10.56 15.71
C VAL A 295 -10.76 9.09 15.66
N GLY A 296 -9.57 8.69 16.09
CA GLY A 296 -9.17 7.31 16.12
C GLY A 296 -8.22 6.99 17.25
N VAL A 297 -8.20 5.73 17.62
CA VAL A 297 -7.23 5.17 18.55
C VAL A 297 -6.70 3.86 17.98
N GLY A 298 -5.38 3.69 18.00
CA GLY A 298 -4.70 2.47 17.60
C GLY A 298 -3.78 1.98 18.71
N GLY A 299 -3.72 0.65 18.91
CA GLY A 299 -2.89 0.04 19.93
C GLY A 299 -2.19 -1.22 19.42
N LYS A 300 -0.96 -1.41 19.87
CA LYS A 300 -0.22 -2.68 19.79
C LYS A 300 0.40 -2.97 21.13
N TYR A 301 0.30 -4.21 21.57
CA TYR A 301 0.96 -4.66 22.79
C TYR A 301 1.53 -6.07 22.63
N ASP A 302 2.83 -6.22 22.89
CA ASP A 302 3.52 -7.50 22.89
C ASP A 302 3.32 -8.17 24.27
N LEU A 303 2.38 -9.15 24.33
CA LEU A 303 2.06 -9.92 25.53
C LEU A 303 3.25 -10.78 25.97
N THR A 304 3.87 -11.41 24.98
CA THR A 304 5.08 -12.22 25.13
C THR A 304 6.02 -11.91 23.96
N PRO A 305 7.27 -12.40 23.92
CA PRO A 305 8.12 -12.28 22.73
C PRO A 305 7.52 -12.92 21.46
N GLN A 306 6.56 -13.84 21.63
CA GLN A 306 5.90 -14.56 20.55
C GLN A 306 4.50 -14.01 20.22
N ASP A 307 3.83 -13.36 21.16
CA ASP A 307 2.41 -13.01 21.06
C ASP A 307 2.21 -11.50 21.11
N SER A 308 1.46 -10.95 20.15
CA SER A 308 1.13 -9.54 20.09
C SER A 308 -0.37 -9.35 19.83
N LEU A 309 -0.96 -8.35 20.48
CA LEU A 309 -2.29 -7.84 20.16
C LEU A 309 -2.18 -6.52 19.41
N VAL A 310 -3.03 -6.34 18.41
CA VAL A 310 -3.19 -5.09 17.67
C VAL A 310 -4.66 -4.74 17.61
N ALA A 311 -4.99 -3.45 17.71
CA ALA A 311 -6.37 -3.00 17.56
C ALA A 311 -6.40 -1.55 17.07
N ASN A 312 -7.44 -1.23 16.28
CA ASN A 312 -7.77 0.14 15.90
C ASN A 312 -9.28 0.36 16.06
N TYR A 313 -9.65 1.57 16.43
CA TYR A 313 -11.01 2.08 16.39
C TYR A 313 -11.00 3.48 15.83
N TYR A 314 -11.99 3.77 14.96
CA TYR A 314 -12.22 5.09 14.42
C TYR A 314 -13.70 5.43 14.45
N HIS A 315 -14.01 6.68 14.77
CA HIS A 315 -15.30 7.30 14.53
C HIS A 315 -15.12 8.42 13.52
N VAL A 316 -15.88 8.37 12.42
CA VAL A 316 -15.71 9.29 11.29
C VAL A 316 -17.06 9.79 10.81
N LYS A 317 -17.12 11.11 10.54
CA LYS A 317 -18.26 11.76 9.92
C LYS A 317 -17.81 12.61 8.75
N GLY A 318 -18.36 12.33 7.57
CA GLY A 318 -18.07 13.09 6.36
C GLY A 318 -16.68 12.85 5.80
N ASP A 319 -16.16 11.63 5.89
CA ASP A 319 -14.98 11.18 5.16
C ASP A 319 -15.09 9.69 4.81
N GLY A 320 -14.74 9.35 3.57
CA GLY A 320 -14.77 7.98 3.07
C GLY A 320 -13.43 7.50 2.51
N ARG A 321 -12.34 8.29 2.59
CA ARG A 321 -11.10 7.98 1.88
C ARG A 321 -10.01 7.34 2.74
N TYR A 322 -10.06 7.54 4.06
CA TYR A 322 -8.97 7.11 4.94
C TYR A 322 -9.04 5.64 5.30
N LEU A 323 -10.24 5.10 5.42
CA LEU A 323 -10.44 3.70 5.80
C LEU A 323 -10.88 2.85 4.61
N SER A 324 -10.24 1.71 4.44
CA SER A 324 -10.62 0.74 3.42
C SER A 324 -12.03 0.21 3.71
N TYR A 325 -12.81 -0.04 2.66
CA TYR A 325 -14.19 -0.55 2.71
C TYR A 325 -15.26 0.48 3.14
N SER A 326 -14.90 1.73 3.42
CA SER A 326 -15.89 2.77 3.69
C SER A 326 -16.62 3.21 2.40
N ASN A 327 -17.82 3.76 2.57
CA ASN A 327 -18.57 4.41 1.51
C ASN A 327 -18.03 5.83 1.23
N SER A 328 -18.60 6.52 0.24
CA SER A 328 -18.32 7.94 0.01
C SER A 328 -18.65 8.81 1.22
N ALA A 329 -17.94 9.93 1.35
CA ALA A 329 -18.04 10.85 2.49
C ALA A 329 -19.46 11.41 2.71
N TYR A 330 -20.20 11.61 1.62
CA TYR A 330 -21.52 12.24 1.66
C TYR A 330 -22.43 11.81 0.49
N ALA A 331 -23.71 12.06 0.64
CA ALA A 331 -24.71 12.09 -0.42
C ALA A 331 -25.14 13.54 -0.64
N TYR A 332 -25.22 13.98 -1.90
CA TYR A 332 -25.73 15.29 -2.28
C TYR A 332 -27.18 15.20 -2.71
N ASP A 333 -28.08 15.90 -2.03
CA ASP A 333 -29.48 16.00 -2.40
C ASP A 333 -29.66 17.18 -3.38
N THR A 334 -29.98 16.87 -4.63
CA THR A 334 -30.18 17.86 -5.67
C THR A 334 -31.47 18.67 -5.51
N THR A 335 -32.44 18.18 -4.73
CA THR A 335 -33.72 18.85 -4.49
C THR A 335 -33.55 19.93 -3.40
N THR A 336 -32.93 19.58 -2.30
CA THR A 336 -32.67 20.50 -1.20
C THR A 336 -31.36 21.24 -1.35
N GLN A 337 -30.52 20.83 -2.32
CA GLN A 337 -29.17 21.34 -2.54
C GLN A 337 -28.28 21.22 -1.29
N ASP A 338 -28.41 20.12 -0.54
CA ASP A 338 -27.72 19.92 0.72
C ASP A 338 -26.77 18.72 0.68
N ILE A 339 -25.65 18.81 1.45
CA ILE A 339 -24.67 17.75 1.67
C ILE A 339 -25.07 16.94 2.90
N ASN A 340 -25.34 15.67 2.73
CA ASN A 340 -25.67 14.75 3.83
C ASN A 340 -24.46 13.87 4.15
N LEU A 341 -23.77 14.14 5.26
CA LEU A 341 -22.55 13.46 5.65
C LEU A 341 -22.82 12.02 6.12
N GLY A 342 -22.04 11.08 5.59
CA GLY A 342 -21.96 9.73 6.14
C GLY A 342 -21.26 9.72 7.50
N GLU A 343 -21.78 8.96 8.44
CA GLU A 343 -21.20 8.81 9.79
C GLU A 343 -21.09 7.32 10.12
N PHE A 344 -19.92 6.88 10.58
CA PHE A 344 -19.67 5.49 10.85
C PHE A 344 -18.65 5.27 11.97
N ASP A 345 -18.74 4.07 12.55
CA ASP A 345 -17.75 3.48 13.43
C ASP A 345 -16.99 2.38 12.71
N SER A 346 -15.70 2.28 12.94
CA SER A 346 -14.82 1.27 12.37
C SER A 346 -13.94 0.68 13.45
N ALA A 347 -13.83 -0.65 13.50
CA ALA A 347 -13.00 -1.34 14.46
C ALA A 347 -12.31 -2.55 13.83
N VAL A 348 -11.09 -2.84 14.28
CA VAL A 348 -10.36 -4.07 13.98
C VAL A 348 -9.55 -4.50 15.19
N ILE A 349 -9.52 -5.79 15.43
CA ILE A 349 -8.64 -6.43 16.41
C ILE A 349 -7.93 -7.60 15.77
N GLY A 350 -6.65 -7.79 16.10
CA GLY A 350 -5.83 -8.90 15.60
C GLY A 350 -4.93 -9.46 16.70
N TYR A 351 -4.77 -10.78 16.68
CA TYR A 351 -3.81 -11.51 17.48
C TYR A 351 -2.77 -12.12 16.56
N GLN A 352 -1.50 -11.83 16.82
CA GLN A 352 -0.36 -12.26 16.04
C GLN A 352 0.50 -13.20 16.89
N ARG A 353 0.84 -14.38 16.34
CA ARG A 353 1.69 -15.36 17.02
C ARG A 353 2.84 -15.81 16.14
N LYS A 354 4.05 -15.78 16.72
CA LYS A 354 5.26 -16.39 16.17
C LYS A 354 5.41 -17.78 16.75
N TRP A 355 5.12 -18.81 15.93
CA TRP A 355 5.25 -20.22 16.33
C TRP A 355 6.71 -20.65 16.41
N SER A 356 7.52 -20.07 15.53
CA SER A 356 8.97 -20.26 15.47
C SER A 356 9.62 -19.03 14.78
N PRO A 357 10.96 -18.95 14.70
CA PRO A 357 11.62 -17.87 13.95
C PRO A 357 11.23 -17.78 12.46
N ILE A 358 10.69 -18.84 11.88
CA ILE A 358 10.32 -18.95 10.46
C ILE A 358 8.83 -19.14 10.21
N LEU A 359 7.99 -19.17 11.26
CA LEU A 359 6.56 -19.45 11.11
C LEU A 359 5.74 -18.53 12.01
N ARG A 360 4.78 -17.82 11.44
CA ARG A 360 3.88 -16.90 12.15
C ARG A 360 2.45 -16.95 11.60
N SER A 361 1.51 -16.56 12.41
CA SER A 361 0.08 -16.48 12.09
C SER A 361 -0.52 -15.19 12.61
N THR A 362 -1.59 -14.75 11.94
CA THR A 362 -2.48 -13.69 12.40
C THR A 362 -3.92 -14.19 12.38
N PHE A 363 -4.67 -13.89 13.43
CA PHE A 363 -6.12 -14.00 13.52
C PHE A 363 -6.66 -12.59 13.66
N ALA A 364 -7.60 -12.17 12.83
CA ALA A 364 -8.18 -10.84 12.94
C ALA A 364 -9.66 -10.84 12.57
N ILE A 365 -10.37 -9.90 13.18
CA ILE A 365 -11.75 -9.54 12.85
C ILE A 365 -11.86 -8.03 12.80
N GLY A 366 -12.57 -7.51 11.80
CA GLY A 366 -12.81 -6.11 11.66
C GLY A 366 -14.16 -5.80 11.04
N GLY A 367 -14.67 -4.58 11.28
CA GLY A 367 -15.95 -4.14 10.78
C GLY A 367 -16.08 -2.63 10.68
N ILE A 368 -17.01 -2.19 9.84
CA ILE A 368 -17.49 -0.82 9.72
C ILE A 368 -19.00 -0.86 9.83
N GLN A 369 -19.57 0.06 10.61
CA GLN A 369 -21.00 0.23 10.76
C GLN A 369 -21.38 1.71 10.62
N TYR A 370 -22.28 2.00 9.67
CA TYR A 370 -22.82 3.33 9.44
C TYR A 370 -24.06 3.59 10.30
N LYS A 371 -24.29 4.86 10.64
CA LYS A 371 -25.57 5.32 11.21
C LYS A 371 -26.69 5.11 10.21
N ASP A 372 -27.73 4.41 10.60
CA ASP A 372 -28.86 4.04 9.73
C ASP A 372 -30.11 4.92 9.88
N ASP A 373 -30.14 5.78 10.87
CA ASP A 373 -31.20 6.77 11.15
C ASP A 373 -30.92 8.16 10.56
N SER A 374 -30.01 8.25 9.60
CA SER A 374 -29.54 9.52 9.01
C SER A 374 -30.15 9.79 7.65
N ILE A 375 -30.14 11.08 7.22
CA ILE A 375 -30.53 11.46 5.86
C ILE A 375 -29.60 10.81 4.83
N TYR A 376 -28.31 10.66 5.16
CA TYR A 376 -27.35 9.92 4.34
C TYR A 376 -27.81 8.48 4.07
N ALA A 377 -28.24 7.76 5.10
CA ALA A 377 -28.75 6.40 4.98
C ALA A 377 -30.00 6.35 4.09
N ASN A 378 -30.95 7.25 4.32
CA ASN A 378 -32.19 7.37 3.52
C ASN A 378 -31.90 7.67 2.05
N SER A 379 -30.90 8.49 1.75
CA SER A 379 -30.47 8.81 0.37
C SER A 379 -29.86 7.60 -0.36
N ASN A 380 -29.46 6.57 0.37
CA ASN A 380 -28.78 5.39 -0.16
C ASN A 380 -29.61 4.08 -0.09
N LEU A 381 -30.90 4.17 0.25
CA LEU A 381 -31.78 2.98 0.38
C LEU A 381 -31.96 2.17 -0.92
N THR A 382 -31.71 2.75 -2.09
CA THR A 382 -31.80 2.05 -3.38
C THR A 382 -30.43 1.63 -3.92
N SER A 383 -29.35 1.99 -3.23
CA SER A 383 -27.99 1.70 -3.67
C SER A 383 -27.58 0.27 -3.34
N THR A 384 -27.08 -0.45 -4.33
CA THR A 384 -26.43 -1.76 -4.14
C THR A 384 -24.95 -1.66 -3.77
N SER A 385 -24.38 -0.45 -3.79
CA SER A 385 -22.96 -0.18 -3.58
C SER A 385 -22.65 0.41 -2.21
N TYR A 386 -23.63 1.02 -1.54
CA TYR A 386 -23.45 1.65 -0.24
C TYR A 386 -23.84 0.70 0.89
N ASN A 387 -22.88 0.39 1.74
CA ASN A 387 -23.05 -0.53 2.83
C ASN A 387 -23.50 0.19 4.10
N LYS A 388 -24.51 -0.34 4.78
CA LYS A 388 -24.87 -0.02 6.16
C LYS A 388 -23.83 -0.62 7.09
N GLU A 389 -23.47 -1.88 6.84
CA GLU A 389 -22.43 -2.57 7.60
C GLU A 389 -21.60 -3.49 6.70
N ILE A 390 -20.33 -3.67 7.08
CA ILE A 390 -19.42 -4.63 6.46
C ILE A 390 -18.43 -5.12 7.50
N TYR A 391 -18.18 -6.43 7.52
CA TYR A 391 -17.16 -7.03 8.38
C TYR A 391 -16.44 -8.18 7.69
N ASN A 392 -15.26 -8.51 8.19
CA ASN A 392 -14.56 -9.74 7.84
C ASN A 392 -13.80 -10.32 9.03
N ALA A 393 -13.55 -11.63 8.94
CA ALA A 393 -12.66 -12.36 9.82
C ALA A 393 -11.66 -13.12 8.96
N LEU A 394 -10.41 -13.19 9.41
CA LEU A 394 -9.34 -13.86 8.70
C LEU A 394 -8.40 -14.62 9.62
N VAL A 395 -7.77 -15.62 9.04
CA VAL A 395 -6.67 -16.36 9.66
C VAL A 395 -5.61 -16.64 8.59
N ASN A 396 -4.34 -16.42 8.92
CA ASN A 396 -3.25 -16.72 8.01
C ASN A 396 -2.16 -17.55 8.67
N LEU A 397 -1.32 -18.10 7.79
CA LEU A 397 -0.07 -18.76 8.14
C LEU A 397 0.99 -18.28 7.15
N ILE A 398 2.11 -17.75 7.67
CA ILE A 398 3.23 -17.24 6.86
C ILE A 398 4.49 -17.99 7.26
N TRP A 399 5.13 -18.59 6.28
CA TRP A 399 6.37 -19.34 6.40
C TRP A 399 7.52 -18.62 5.69
N ASN A 400 8.64 -18.43 6.41
CA ASN A 400 9.87 -17.83 5.91
C ASN A 400 10.95 -18.92 5.76
N PRO A 401 10.97 -19.73 4.69
CA PRO A 401 11.94 -20.83 4.53
C PRO A 401 13.39 -20.33 4.52
N VAL A 402 13.61 -19.15 3.99
CA VAL A 402 14.87 -18.42 4.03
C VAL A 402 14.59 -16.93 4.26
N LYS A 403 15.59 -16.21 4.77
CA LYS A 403 15.48 -14.75 4.93
C LYS A 403 15.11 -14.12 3.59
N SER A 404 14.19 -13.17 3.59
CA SER A 404 13.67 -12.46 2.41
C SER A 404 12.59 -13.20 1.60
N ILE A 405 12.24 -14.44 1.90
CA ILE A 405 11.13 -15.14 1.25
C ILE A 405 9.99 -15.34 2.24
N ASP A 406 8.80 -14.87 1.89
CA ASP A 406 7.53 -15.17 2.54
C ASP A 406 6.69 -16.06 1.63
N LEU A 407 6.24 -17.20 2.14
CA LEU A 407 5.20 -18.03 1.55
C LEU A 407 4.02 -18.05 2.52
N GLY A 408 2.80 -17.85 2.03
CA GLY A 408 1.67 -17.74 2.95
C GLY A 408 0.35 -18.19 2.35
N ALA A 409 -0.56 -18.56 3.24
CA ALA A 409 -1.95 -18.84 2.96
C ALA A 409 -2.84 -18.11 3.98
N GLU A 410 -3.94 -17.53 3.52
CA GLU A 410 -4.91 -16.81 4.35
C GLU A 410 -6.32 -17.19 3.92
N TYR A 411 -7.15 -17.56 4.88
CA TYR A 411 -8.57 -17.71 4.66
C TYR A 411 -9.30 -16.49 5.21
N THR A 412 -10.21 -15.93 4.42
CA THR A 412 -11.03 -14.79 4.80
C THR A 412 -12.50 -15.10 4.53
N TYR A 413 -13.35 -14.79 5.50
CA TYR A 413 -14.79 -14.71 5.36
C TYR A 413 -15.26 -13.29 5.67
N GLY A 414 -16.18 -12.76 4.86
CA GLY A 414 -16.77 -11.44 5.08
C GLY A 414 -18.22 -11.37 4.66
N GLN A 415 -18.94 -10.41 5.23
CA GLN A 415 -20.32 -10.09 4.91
C GLN A 415 -20.51 -8.58 4.84
N ARG A 416 -21.37 -8.13 3.93
CA ARG A 416 -21.88 -6.78 3.88
C ARG A 416 -23.41 -6.76 3.87
N GLU A 417 -23.98 -5.68 4.40
CA GLU A 417 -25.40 -5.37 4.30
C GLU A 417 -25.56 -3.93 3.78
N THR A 418 -26.38 -3.73 2.77
CA THR A 418 -26.70 -2.40 2.24
C THR A 418 -27.73 -1.70 3.12
N PHE A 419 -27.93 -0.39 2.93
CA PHE A 419 -29.01 0.33 3.61
C PHE A 419 -30.41 -0.17 3.26
N ALA A 420 -30.56 -0.86 2.11
CA ALA A 420 -31.80 -1.54 1.72
C ALA A 420 -32.03 -2.87 2.45
N GLY A 421 -31.08 -3.36 3.24
CA GLY A 421 -31.13 -4.65 3.90
C GLY A 421 -30.66 -5.83 3.05
N ASP A 422 -30.19 -5.59 1.81
CA ASP A 422 -29.66 -6.64 0.95
C ASP A 422 -28.27 -7.08 1.47
N LYS A 423 -28.06 -8.41 1.55
CA LYS A 423 -26.82 -8.99 2.05
C LYS A 423 -25.97 -9.59 0.95
N GLY A 424 -24.66 -9.51 1.11
CA GLY A 424 -23.67 -10.21 0.31
C GLY A 424 -22.59 -10.79 1.22
N ASP A 425 -22.15 -12.01 0.94
CA ASP A 425 -21.05 -12.62 1.66
C ASP A 425 -20.02 -13.18 0.69
N TYR A 426 -18.77 -13.19 1.13
CA TYR A 426 -17.68 -13.79 0.40
C TYR A 426 -16.86 -14.72 1.29
N SER A 427 -16.24 -15.70 0.66
CA SER A 427 -15.24 -16.54 1.30
C SER A 427 -14.13 -16.86 0.32
N ARG A 428 -12.88 -16.64 0.72
CA ARG A 428 -11.72 -16.84 -0.15
C ARG A 428 -10.50 -17.40 0.57
N ILE A 429 -9.64 -18.02 -0.20
CA ILE A 429 -8.25 -18.28 0.15
C ILE A 429 -7.35 -17.35 -0.66
N ASN A 430 -6.44 -16.67 0.04
CA ASN A 430 -5.32 -15.93 -0.56
C ASN A 430 -4.04 -16.74 -0.39
N LEU A 431 -3.27 -16.87 -1.46
CA LEU A 431 -1.92 -17.47 -1.46
C LEU A 431 -0.91 -16.40 -1.84
N LEU A 432 0.25 -16.43 -1.18
CA LEU A 432 1.32 -15.47 -1.36
C LEU A 432 2.65 -16.18 -1.57
N ALA A 433 3.40 -15.72 -2.58
CA ALA A 433 4.84 -15.94 -2.66
C ALA A 433 5.53 -14.59 -2.86
N LYS A 434 6.43 -14.20 -1.94
CA LYS A 434 7.11 -12.90 -1.97
C LYS A 434 8.61 -13.08 -1.71
N TYR A 435 9.42 -12.44 -2.55
CA TYR A 435 10.85 -12.23 -2.34
C TYR A 435 11.12 -10.74 -2.14
N SER A 436 11.77 -10.38 -1.04
CA SER A 436 12.16 -9.00 -0.71
C SER A 436 13.66 -8.81 -0.85
N PHE A 437 14.10 -7.69 -1.42
CA PHE A 437 15.52 -7.34 -1.63
C PHE A 437 15.86 -5.93 -1.19
#